data_ae0a3c4926a2aba9e74b8ff8567e46f0
#
_entry.id   ae0a3c4926a2aba9e74b8ff8567e46f0
#
_cell.length_a   1.000
_cell.length_b   1.000
_cell.length_c   1.000
_cell.angle_alpha   90.00
_cell.angle_beta   90.00
_cell.angle_gamma   90.00
#
_symmetry.space_group_name_H-M   'P 1'
#
loop_
_entity.id
_entity.type
_entity.pdbx_description
1 polymer ?
#
loop_
_entity_poly.entity_id
_entity_poly.type
_entity_poly.pdbx_seq_one_letter_code
_entity_poly.pdbx_strand_id
1 'polypeptide(L)' 'MKDKELLALLKKNGWTVARINGSHHVLQKNGKTTVVPIHGKDVPIGLLNTILKEAGLK' A
#
# COMPACT_ATOMS: atom_id res chain seq x y z
N MET A 1 -4.80 -2.43 -11.06
CA MET A 1 -5.03 -1.33 -10.11
C MET A 1 -3.83 -0.41 -10.10
N LYS A 2 -4.06 0.87 -10.20
CA LYS A 2 -2.99 1.87 -10.12
C LYS A 2 -2.45 1.95 -8.70
N ASP A 3 -1.16 2.26 -8.56
CA ASP A 3 -0.52 2.37 -7.26
C ASP A 3 -1.17 3.44 -6.37
N LYS A 4 -1.55 4.57 -6.95
CA LYS A 4 -2.26 5.64 -6.22
C LYS A 4 -3.64 5.18 -5.75
N GLU A 5 -4.32 4.35 -6.53
CA GLU A 5 -5.61 3.78 -6.15
C GLU A 5 -5.44 2.81 -4.97
N LEU A 6 -4.40 1.99 -5.00
CA LEU A 6 -4.09 1.09 -3.90
C LEU A 6 -3.77 1.88 -2.62
N LEU A 7 -2.98 2.93 -2.74
CA LEU A 7 -2.66 3.79 -1.60
C LEU A 7 -3.93 4.40 -0.99
N ALA A 8 -4.84 4.91 -1.82
CA ALA A 8 -6.11 5.46 -1.35
C ALA A 8 -6.97 4.40 -0.68
N LEU A 9 -7.02 3.20 -1.24
CA LEU A 9 -7.75 2.08 -0.66
C LEU A 9 -7.23 1.73 0.73
N LEU A 10 -5.92 1.66 0.90
CA LEU A 10 -5.31 1.36 2.19
C LEU A 10 -5.64 2.45 3.22
N LYS A 11 -5.52 3.71 2.84
CA LYS A 11 -5.88 4.84 3.72
C LYS A 11 -7.34 4.77 4.15
N LYS A 12 -8.23 4.43 3.22
CA LYS A 12 -9.65 4.28 3.51
C LYS A 12 -9.91 3.18 4.53
N ASN A 13 -9.04 2.18 4.59
CA ASN A 13 -9.15 1.06 5.51
C ASN A 13 -8.32 1.22 6.79
N GLY A 14 -7.93 2.44 7.10
CA GLY A 14 -7.28 2.76 8.37
C GLY A 14 -5.76 2.73 8.34
N TRP A 15 -5.15 2.51 7.19
CA TRP A 15 -3.69 2.59 7.06
C TRP A 15 -3.25 4.05 6.99
N THR A 16 -2.15 4.36 7.65
CA THR A 16 -1.57 5.71 7.65
C THR A 16 -0.15 5.65 7.09
N VAL A 17 0.23 6.70 6.36
CA VAL A 17 1.58 6.81 5.85
C VAL A 17 2.49 7.23 6.99
N ALA A 18 3.38 6.32 7.41
CA ALA A 18 4.32 6.59 8.48
C ALA A 18 5.53 7.38 7.98
N ARG A 19 5.97 7.07 6.76
CA ARG A 19 7.07 7.79 6.13
C ARG A 19 7.10 7.52 4.64
N ILE A 20 7.78 8.37 3.90
CA ILE A 20 8.01 8.23 2.48
C ILE A 20 9.52 8.22 2.26
N ASN A 21 10.02 7.18 1.59
CA ASN A 21 11.42 7.04 1.27
C ASN A 21 11.53 6.87 -0.25
N GLY A 22 11.83 7.98 -0.94
CA GLY A 22 11.78 8.00 -2.40
C GLY A 22 10.38 7.73 -2.89
N SER A 23 10.21 6.70 -3.71
CA SER A 23 8.90 6.27 -4.20
C SER A 23 8.19 5.31 -3.25
N HIS A 24 8.87 4.85 -2.19
CA HIS A 24 8.30 3.88 -1.25
C HIS A 24 7.50 4.60 -0.15
N HIS A 25 6.20 4.36 -0.13
CA HIS A 25 5.31 4.84 0.91
C HIS A 25 5.15 3.73 1.95
N VAL A 26 5.65 3.98 3.15
CA VAL A 26 5.56 3.03 4.27
C VAL A 26 4.30 3.34 5.05
N LEU A 27 3.38 2.38 5.10
CA LEU A 27 2.11 2.54 5.80
C LEU A 27 2.06 1.63 7.01
N GLN A 28 1.34 2.08 8.04
CA GLN A 28 1.19 1.36 9.30
C GLN A 28 -0.27 1.29 9.71
N LYS A 29 -0.63 0.18 10.32
CA LYS A 29 -1.94 -0.02 10.94
C LYS A 29 -1.83 -1.09 12.02
N ASN A 30 -2.21 -0.76 13.26
CA ASN A 30 -2.26 -1.70 14.38
C ASN A 30 -0.97 -2.51 14.56
N GLY A 31 0.19 -1.85 14.46
CA GLY A 31 1.48 -2.50 14.60
C GLY A 31 1.95 -3.25 13.36
N LYS A 32 1.17 -3.27 12.30
CA LYS A 32 1.56 -3.88 11.03
C LYS A 32 2.10 -2.82 10.07
N THR A 33 3.00 -3.22 9.22
CA THR A 33 3.62 -2.32 8.23
C THR A 33 3.52 -2.93 6.85
N THR A 34 3.21 -2.11 5.86
CA THR A 34 3.29 -2.49 4.46
C THR A 34 3.93 -1.36 3.66
N VAL A 35 4.52 -1.69 2.51
CA VAL A 35 5.19 -0.72 1.66
C VAL A 35 4.55 -0.75 0.28
N VAL A 36 4.19 0.42 -0.22
CA VAL A 36 3.62 0.58 -1.56
C VAL A 36 4.55 1.47 -2.37
N PRO A 37 5.17 0.95 -3.44
CA PRO A 37 5.94 1.79 -4.34
C PRO A 37 5.01 2.62 -5.22
N ILE A 38 5.19 3.94 -5.22
CA ILE A 38 4.35 4.87 -5.99
C ILE A 38 5.16 5.45 -7.13
N HIS A 39 4.87 5.00 -8.34
CA HIS A 39 5.54 5.44 -9.55
C HIS A 39 4.57 5.99 -10.61
N GLY A 40 3.28 6.08 -10.30
CA GLY A 40 2.25 6.46 -11.27
C GLY A 40 1.93 5.35 -12.27
N LYS A 41 2.15 4.10 -11.89
CA LYS A 41 1.95 2.92 -12.75
C LYS A 41 1.02 1.92 -12.08
N ASP A 42 0.60 0.92 -12.86
CA ASP A 42 -0.15 -0.19 -12.30
C ASP A 42 0.73 -1.03 -11.39
N VAL A 43 0.16 -1.51 -10.29
CA VAL A 43 0.85 -2.41 -9.38
C VAL A 43 0.87 -3.80 -10.00
N PRO A 44 2.05 -4.45 -10.12
CA PRO A 44 2.10 -5.84 -10.59
C PRO A 44 1.17 -6.74 -9.78
N ILE A 45 0.49 -7.66 -10.46
CA ILE A 45 -0.57 -8.46 -9.82
C ILE A 45 -0.07 -9.27 -8.61
N GLY A 46 1.14 -9.81 -8.69
CA GLY A 46 1.72 -10.55 -7.58
C GLY A 46 1.95 -9.67 -6.36
N LEU A 47 2.50 -8.48 -6.56
CA LEU A 47 2.73 -7.52 -5.50
C LEU A 47 1.40 -7.00 -4.93
N LEU A 48 0.44 -6.70 -5.81
CA LEU A 48 -0.89 -6.25 -5.41
C LEU A 48 -1.54 -7.27 -4.48
N ASN A 49 -1.53 -8.54 -4.85
CA ASN A 49 -2.12 -9.60 -4.04
C ASN A 49 -1.42 -9.72 -2.67
N THR A 50 -0.11 -9.62 -2.64
CA THR A 50 0.67 -9.65 -1.41
C THR A 50 0.28 -8.50 -0.48
N ILE A 51 0.20 -7.29 -1.02
CA ILE A 51 -0.16 -6.10 -0.23
C ILE A 51 -1.58 -6.22 0.30
N LEU A 52 -2.54 -6.62 -0.53
CA LEU A 52 -3.93 -6.78 -0.12
C LEU A 52 -4.07 -7.85 0.96
N LYS A 53 -3.34 -8.94 0.84
CA LYS A 53 -3.35 -10.01 1.83
C LYS A 53 -2.78 -9.53 3.16
N GLU A 54 -1.65 -8.83 3.14
CA GLU A 54 -1.04 -8.28 4.34
C GLU A 54 -1.93 -7.24 5.00
N ALA A 55 -2.67 -6.49 4.20
CA ALA A 55 -3.57 -5.46 4.70
C ALA A 55 -4.91 -6.03 5.21
N GLY A 56 -5.14 -7.32 5.05
CA GLY A 56 -6.39 -7.95 5.47
C GLY A 56 -7.57 -7.65 4.55
N LEU A 57 -7.31 -7.21 3.32
CA LEU A 57 -8.35 -6.86 2.35
C LEU A 57 -8.65 -8.00 1.37
N LYS A 58 -7.97 -9.11 1.50
CA LYS A 58 -8.14 -10.23 0.59
C LYS A 58 -8.03 -11.57 1.30
#